data_2ce2aba6738ee2908cc4b8eb700099fe
#
_entry.id   2ce2aba6738ee2908cc4b8eb700099fe
#
_cell.length_a   1.000
_cell.length_b   1.000
_cell.length_c   1.000
_cell.angle_alpha   90.00
_cell.angle_beta   90.00
_cell.angle_gamma   90.00
#
_symmetry.space_group_name_H-M   'P 1'
#
loop_
_entity.id
_entity.type
_entity.pdbx_description
1 polymer ?
#
loop_
_entity_poly.entity_id
_entity_poly.type
_entity_poly.pdbx_seq_one_letter_code
_entity_poly.pdbx_strand_id
1 'polypeptide(L)'
;MTLGQNVPKLDALHLMDGIEGLRSLPKHSVDMLLTDPPYGTTRNFWDVPLPLPELWEAVKWAVKPDGAVLFFAQCPYDKVLGASNLSMLRYEWVWYKSRATGFLNANRAPLKKSENILVFYQKSPVYHPQFTYGEPYRKTNPRSGCSTNYGKFERTGSE
;
A
#
# COMPACT_ATOMS: atom_id res chain seq x y z
N MET A 1 -19.31 29.09 15.82
CA MET A 1 -19.34 27.90 16.70
C MET A 1 -18.43 26.85 16.07
N THR A 2 -17.22 26.72 16.56
CA THR A 2 -16.27 25.69 16.14
C THR A 2 -16.75 24.39 16.74
N LEU A 3 -17.33 23.50 15.92
CA LEU A 3 -17.58 22.12 16.30
C LEU A 3 -16.22 21.53 16.66
N GLY A 4 -15.99 21.25 17.93
CA GLY A 4 -14.81 20.54 18.39
C GLY A 4 -14.75 19.21 17.67
N GLN A 5 -13.85 19.09 16.72
CA GLN A 5 -13.55 17.80 16.07
C GLN A 5 -13.06 16.88 17.19
N ASN A 6 -13.82 15.84 17.44
CA ASN A 6 -13.46 14.81 18.41
C ASN A 6 -12.33 13.97 17.76
N VAL A 7 -11.10 14.49 17.83
CA VAL A 7 -9.93 13.79 17.26
C VAL A 7 -9.76 12.47 18.01
N PRO A 8 -9.68 11.34 17.31
CA PRO A 8 -9.48 10.05 17.95
C PRO A 8 -8.24 10.05 18.85
N LYS A 9 -8.33 9.40 20.00
CA LYS A 9 -7.21 9.24 20.92
C LYS A 9 -6.10 8.44 20.24
N LEU A 10 -4.86 8.89 20.39
CA LEU A 10 -3.69 8.15 19.91
C LEU A 10 -3.49 6.86 20.73
N ASP A 11 -2.82 5.89 20.12
CA ASP A 11 -2.49 4.58 20.71
C ASP A 11 -3.73 3.86 21.28
N ALA A 12 -4.85 3.92 20.57
CA ALA A 12 -6.12 3.34 20.97
C ALA A 12 -6.82 2.62 19.81
N LEU A 13 -7.72 1.71 20.15
CA LEU A 13 -8.63 1.08 19.21
C LEU A 13 -9.94 1.89 19.13
N HIS A 14 -10.37 2.14 17.90
CA HIS A 14 -11.61 2.86 17.64
C HIS A 14 -12.54 2.00 16.81
N LEU A 15 -13.73 1.71 17.33
CA LEU A 15 -14.79 1.01 16.61
C LEU A 15 -15.63 2.05 15.87
N MET A 16 -15.33 2.24 14.58
CA MET A 16 -16.01 3.22 13.73
C MET A 16 -15.83 2.87 12.25
N ASP A 17 -16.58 3.53 11.37
CA ASP A 17 -16.34 3.48 9.94
C ASP A 17 -14.94 4.03 9.62
N GLY A 18 -14.18 3.32 8.77
CA GLY A 18 -12.80 3.67 8.48
C GLY A 18 -12.65 4.99 7.70
N ILE A 19 -13.59 5.31 6.81
CA ILE A 19 -13.59 6.56 6.04
C ILE A 19 -13.88 7.74 6.96
N GLU A 20 -14.89 7.60 7.83
CA GLU A 20 -15.21 8.61 8.83
C GLU A 20 -14.07 8.77 9.85
N GLY A 21 -13.42 7.66 10.22
CA GLY A 21 -12.22 7.68 11.04
C GLY A 21 -11.10 8.55 10.43
N LEU A 22 -10.79 8.34 9.15
CA LEU A 22 -9.79 9.15 8.44
C LEU A 22 -10.20 10.62 8.36
N ARG A 23 -11.48 10.91 8.10
CA ARG A 23 -11.99 12.29 8.02
C ARG A 23 -11.94 13.02 9.36
N SER A 24 -12.00 12.30 10.48
CA SER A 24 -11.94 12.88 11.83
C SER A 24 -10.52 13.25 12.26
N LEU A 25 -9.49 12.75 11.56
CA LEU A 25 -8.09 13.10 11.83
C LEU A 25 -7.76 14.52 11.34
N PRO A 26 -6.79 15.19 11.97
CA PRO A 26 -6.26 16.43 11.44
C PRO A 26 -5.70 16.24 10.03
N LYS A 27 -5.87 17.25 9.19
CA LYS A 27 -5.38 17.20 7.82
C LYS A 27 -3.87 16.95 7.78
N HIS A 28 -3.43 16.01 6.94
CA HIS A 28 -2.02 15.68 6.73
C HIS A 28 -1.28 15.32 8.03
N SER A 29 -1.93 14.58 8.93
CA SER A 29 -1.37 14.16 10.21
C SER A 29 -0.81 12.73 10.21
N VAL A 30 -1.14 11.92 9.20
CA VAL A 30 -0.78 10.51 9.12
C VAL A 30 0.44 10.33 8.23
N ASP A 31 1.50 9.72 8.75
CA ASP A 31 2.72 9.40 7.99
C ASP A 31 2.55 8.13 7.16
N MET A 32 1.79 7.15 7.67
CA MET A 32 1.52 5.90 6.97
C MET A 32 0.12 5.39 7.28
N LEU A 33 -0.60 4.99 6.25
CA LEU A 33 -1.84 4.21 6.35
C LEU A 33 -1.55 2.78 5.90
N LEU A 34 -1.81 1.81 6.77
CA LEU A 34 -1.77 0.38 6.45
C LEU A 34 -3.14 -0.20 6.77
N THR A 35 -3.80 -0.81 5.80
CA THR A 35 -5.16 -1.30 5.97
C THR A 35 -5.45 -2.54 5.14
N ASP A 36 -6.36 -3.36 5.65
CA ASP A 36 -6.91 -4.55 5.00
C ASP A 36 -8.44 -4.33 4.85
N PRO A 37 -8.88 -3.69 3.75
CA PRO A 37 -10.29 -3.38 3.54
C PRO A 37 -11.09 -4.63 3.13
N PRO A 38 -12.42 -4.62 3.22
CA PRO A 38 -13.24 -5.68 2.65
C PRO A 38 -13.11 -5.73 1.12
N TYR A 39 -12.96 -6.95 0.56
CA TYR A 39 -12.70 -7.16 -0.87
C TYR A 39 -13.96 -7.47 -1.69
N GLY A 40 -15.10 -7.76 -1.03
CA GLY A 40 -16.32 -8.21 -1.70
C GLY A 40 -16.19 -9.60 -2.32
N THR A 41 -15.33 -10.45 -1.79
CA THR A 41 -15.02 -11.78 -2.33
C THR A 41 -15.67 -12.91 -1.54
N THR A 42 -16.28 -12.62 -0.42
CA THR A 42 -16.96 -13.57 0.45
C THR A 42 -18.47 -13.30 0.51
N ARG A 43 -19.23 -14.24 1.09
CA ARG A 43 -20.68 -14.06 1.33
C ARG A 43 -20.98 -13.43 2.70
N ASN A 44 -19.98 -12.95 3.40
CA ASN A 44 -20.16 -12.27 4.68
C ASN A 44 -20.82 -10.92 4.43
N PHE A 45 -21.82 -10.58 5.25
CA PHE A 45 -22.57 -9.32 5.10
C PHE A 45 -21.70 -8.06 5.22
N TRP A 46 -20.58 -8.16 5.94
CA TRP A 46 -19.64 -7.06 6.14
C TRP A 46 -18.61 -6.93 5.01
N ASP A 47 -18.47 -7.95 4.14
CA ASP A 47 -17.47 -7.94 3.05
C ASP A 47 -18.01 -7.16 1.84
N VAL A 48 -18.25 -5.88 2.03
CA VAL A 48 -18.70 -4.95 1.00
C VAL A 48 -17.55 -4.01 0.65
N PRO A 49 -17.11 -3.97 -0.61
CA PRO A 49 -16.03 -3.06 -1.02
C PRO A 49 -16.34 -1.60 -0.67
N LEU A 50 -15.33 -0.89 -0.18
CA LEU A 50 -15.45 0.52 0.16
C LEU A 50 -15.73 1.38 -1.10
N PRO A 51 -16.48 2.48 -0.98
CA PRO A 51 -16.64 3.44 -2.06
C PRO A 51 -15.29 4.14 -2.32
N LEU A 52 -14.63 3.78 -3.43
CA LEU A 52 -13.26 4.21 -3.73
C LEU A 52 -13.09 5.73 -3.87
N PRO A 53 -14.02 6.48 -4.47
CA PRO A 53 -13.90 7.95 -4.52
C PRO A 53 -13.81 8.56 -3.13
N GLU A 54 -14.72 8.22 -2.24
CA GLU A 54 -14.79 8.72 -0.87
C GLU A 54 -13.59 8.26 -0.02
N LEU A 55 -13.13 7.03 -0.25
CA LEU A 55 -11.91 6.52 0.37
C LEU A 55 -10.70 7.37 -0.02
N TRP A 56 -10.52 7.66 -1.32
CA TRP A 56 -9.38 8.45 -1.77
C TRP A 56 -9.43 9.91 -1.32
N GLU A 57 -10.62 10.49 -1.18
CA GLU A 57 -10.78 11.82 -0.57
C GLU A 57 -10.33 11.82 0.90
N ALA A 58 -10.80 10.83 1.69
CA ALA A 58 -10.42 10.70 3.09
C ALA A 58 -8.91 10.41 3.27
N VAL A 59 -8.34 9.56 2.42
CA VAL A 59 -6.90 9.28 2.40
C VAL A 59 -6.09 10.54 2.11
N LYS A 60 -6.45 11.31 1.07
CA LYS A 60 -5.78 12.57 0.72
C LYS A 60 -5.93 13.64 1.79
N TRP A 61 -7.02 13.60 2.57
CA TRP A 61 -7.21 14.47 3.71
C TRP A 61 -6.25 14.12 4.84
N ALA A 62 -6.25 12.87 5.28
CA ALA A 62 -5.55 12.46 6.50
C ALA A 62 -4.06 12.23 6.30
N VAL A 63 -3.65 11.59 5.18
CA VAL A 63 -2.26 11.20 4.93
C VAL A 63 -1.46 12.39 4.40
N LYS A 64 -0.22 12.53 4.87
CA LYS A 64 0.73 13.55 4.39
C LYS A 64 1.03 13.35 2.89
N PRO A 65 1.38 14.41 2.15
CA PRO A 65 1.76 14.28 0.73
C PRO A 65 2.96 13.34 0.48
N ASP A 66 3.85 13.22 1.46
CA ASP A 66 4.99 12.31 1.51
C ASP A 66 4.74 11.10 2.44
N GLY A 67 3.50 10.84 2.80
CA GLY A 67 3.08 9.66 3.53
C GLY A 67 2.85 8.47 2.61
N ALA A 68 3.02 7.26 3.14
CA ALA A 68 2.77 6.00 2.43
C ALA A 68 1.36 5.48 2.70
N VAL A 69 0.73 4.90 1.67
CA VAL A 69 -0.58 4.25 1.78
C VAL A 69 -0.47 2.83 1.26
N LEU A 70 -0.75 1.87 2.12
CA LEU A 70 -0.60 0.45 1.85
C LEU A 70 -1.95 -0.25 2.05
N PHE A 71 -2.40 -0.94 1.01
CA PHE A 71 -3.62 -1.73 1.04
C PHE A 71 -3.32 -3.19 0.80
N PHE A 72 -3.72 -4.06 1.73
CA PHE A 72 -3.86 -5.48 1.40
C PHE A 72 -4.97 -5.64 0.37
N ALA A 73 -4.74 -6.50 -0.59
CA ALA A 73 -5.70 -6.78 -1.64
C ALA A 73 -5.43 -8.13 -2.32
N GLN A 74 -6.46 -8.77 -2.82
CA GLN A 74 -6.33 -9.98 -3.64
C GLN A 74 -7.17 -9.86 -4.91
N CYS A 75 -6.81 -10.64 -5.92
CA CYS A 75 -7.54 -10.69 -7.18
C CYS A 75 -9.01 -11.14 -6.97
N PRO A 76 -10.00 -10.44 -7.57
CA PRO A 76 -9.87 -9.36 -8.55
C PRO A 76 -9.85 -7.93 -7.95
N TYR A 77 -10.10 -7.78 -6.65
CA TYR A 77 -10.22 -6.48 -6.00
C TYR A 77 -8.92 -5.63 -6.11
N ASP A 78 -7.75 -6.27 -6.07
CA ASP A 78 -6.46 -5.60 -6.23
C ASP A 78 -6.36 -4.82 -7.56
N LYS A 79 -6.95 -5.34 -8.64
CA LYS A 79 -6.97 -4.68 -9.95
C LYS A 79 -7.88 -3.46 -9.95
N VAL A 80 -9.06 -3.57 -9.33
CA VAL A 80 -10.02 -2.47 -9.19
C VAL A 80 -9.43 -1.36 -8.33
N LEU A 81 -8.87 -1.72 -7.17
CA LEU A 81 -8.24 -0.76 -6.26
C LEU A 81 -7.03 -0.08 -6.91
N GLY A 82 -6.15 -0.84 -7.55
CA GLY A 82 -4.99 -0.30 -8.25
C GLY A 82 -5.38 0.68 -9.36
N ALA A 83 -6.34 0.29 -10.20
CA ALA A 83 -6.83 1.13 -11.30
C ALA A 83 -7.54 2.40 -10.82
N SER A 84 -8.12 2.39 -9.62
CA SER A 84 -8.86 3.53 -9.09
C SER A 84 -7.99 4.76 -8.80
N ASN A 85 -6.68 4.58 -8.65
CA ASN A 85 -5.75 5.69 -8.42
C ASN A 85 -4.35 5.43 -8.99
N LEU A 86 -4.26 5.24 -10.30
CA LEU A 86 -3.00 5.01 -11.01
C LEU A 86 -1.98 6.15 -10.81
N SER A 87 -2.43 7.36 -10.57
CA SER A 87 -1.54 8.50 -10.34
C SER A 87 -0.70 8.37 -9.07
N MET A 88 -1.21 7.65 -8.06
CA MET A 88 -0.53 7.39 -6.80
C MET A 88 0.04 5.97 -6.70
N LEU A 89 -0.45 5.01 -7.48
CA LEU A 89 0.08 3.63 -7.48
C LEU A 89 1.55 3.62 -7.91
N ARG A 90 2.38 2.93 -7.14
CA ARG A 90 3.83 2.87 -7.39
C ARG A 90 4.33 1.47 -7.67
N TYR A 91 4.03 0.55 -6.77
CA TYR A 91 4.41 -0.85 -6.87
C TYR A 91 3.53 -1.71 -5.97
N GLU A 92 3.72 -3.01 -6.03
CA GLU A 92 3.09 -3.97 -5.13
C GLU A 92 4.16 -4.85 -4.48
N TRP A 93 3.86 -5.29 -3.25
CA TRP A 93 4.55 -6.39 -2.62
C TRP A 93 3.67 -7.64 -2.69
N VAL A 94 4.31 -8.79 -2.83
CA VAL A 94 3.63 -10.08 -2.73
C VAL A 94 3.87 -10.66 -1.36
N TRP A 95 2.82 -10.70 -0.55
CA TRP A 95 2.88 -11.39 0.74
C TRP A 95 2.63 -12.88 0.55
N TYR A 96 3.68 -13.67 0.77
CA TYR A 96 3.62 -15.12 0.69
C TYR A 96 3.21 -15.70 2.05
N LYS A 97 2.03 -16.34 2.11
CA LYS A 97 1.46 -16.87 3.34
C LYS A 97 2.10 -18.21 3.72
N SER A 98 2.26 -18.46 5.01
CA SER A 98 2.71 -19.77 5.52
C SER A 98 1.73 -20.89 5.18
N ARG A 99 0.43 -20.61 5.19
CA ARG A 99 -0.64 -21.56 4.83
C ARG A 99 -1.43 -21.07 3.63
N ALA A 100 -1.73 -21.99 2.71
CA ALA A 100 -2.61 -21.72 1.58
C ALA A 100 -4.07 -21.65 2.03
N THR A 101 -4.88 -20.86 1.32
CA THR A 101 -6.32 -20.71 1.53
C THR A 101 -7.10 -21.19 0.30
N GLY A 102 -8.42 -21.34 0.44
CA GLY A 102 -9.28 -21.74 -0.67
C GLY A 102 -9.41 -23.26 -0.86
N PHE A 103 -9.16 -24.07 0.16
CA PHE A 103 -9.18 -25.54 0.09
C PHE A 103 -10.51 -26.12 -0.42
N LEU A 104 -11.64 -25.45 -0.18
CA LEU A 104 -12.95 -25.88 -0.71
C LEU A 104 -13.01 -25.88 -2.25
N ASN A 105 -12.12 -25.15 -2.90
CA ASN A 105 -12.01 -25.07 -4.35
C ASN A 105 -10.80 -25.82 -4.91
N ALA A 106 -10.11 -26.64 -4.11
CA ALA A 106 -8.86 -27.30 -4.50
C ALA A 106 -8.99 -28.19 -5.77
N ASN A 107 -10.18 -28.72 -6.02
CA ASN A 107 -10.47 -29.51 -7.23
C ASN A 107 -10.84 -28.67 -8.46
N ARG A 108 -10.93 -27.33 -8.33
CA ARG A 108 -11.37 -26.42 -9.39
C ARG A 108 -10.36 -25.34 -9.72
N ALA A 109 -9.51 -24.97 -8.75
CA ALA A 109 -8.52 -23.92 -8.89
C ALA A 109 -7.33 -24.17 -7.96
N PRO A 110 -6.13 -23.63 -8.28
CA PRO A 110 -4.99 -23.66 -7.37
C PRO A 110 -5.32 -22.98 -6.05
N LEU A 111 -4.74 -23.48 -4.96
CA LEU A 111 -4.84 -22.86 -3.66
C LEU A 111 -4.14 -21.48 -3.68
N LYS A 112 -4.75 -20.50 -3.01
CA LYS A 112 -4.17 -19.17 -2.87
C LYS A 112 -3.14 -19.18 -1.74
N LYS A 113 -1.89 -18.81 -2.06
CA LYS A 113 -0.79 -18.74 -1.09
C LYS A 113 -0.14 -17.37 -1.02
N SER A 114 -0.63 -16.42 -1.79
CA SER A 114 -0.15 -15.03 -1.78
C SER A 114 -1.30 -14.04 -1.77
N GLU A 115 -1.01 -12.87 -1.25
CA GLU A 115 -1.81 -11.65 -1.36
C GLU A 115 -0.91 -10.49 -1.79
N ASN A 116 -1.51 -9.49 -2.43
CA ASN A 116 -0.79 -8.30 -2.83
C ASN A 116 -0.94 -7.22 -1.76
N ILE A 117 0.11 -6.43 -1.57
CA ILE A 117 0.05 -5.18 -0.81
C ILE A 117 0.35 -4.07 -1.81
N LEU A 118 -0.68 -3.32 -2.18
CA LEU A 118 -0.54 -2.22 -3.12
C LEU A 118 0.00 -0.98 -2.39
N VAL A 119 1.04 -0.38 -2.93
CA VAL A 119 1.71 0.78 -2.35
C VAL A 119 1.44 2.03 -3.17
N PHE A 120 0.88 3.04 -2.51
CA PHE A 120 0.52 4.32 -3.10
C PHE A 120 1.20 5.46 -2.35
N TYR A 121 1.65 6.48 -3.08
CA TYR A 121 2.09 7.76 -2.52
C TYR A 121 2.10 8.85 -3.59
N GLN A 122 1.97 10.11 -3.17
CA GLN A 122 2.11 11.27 -4.06
C GLN A 122 3.58 11.63 -4.27
N LYS A 123 4.30 11.84 -3.16
CA LYS A 123 5.73 12.10 -3.11
C LYS A 123 6.41 10.91 -2.42
N SER A 124 7.67 10.67 -2.73
CA SER A 124 8.43 9.57 -2.14
C SER A 124 8.43 9.69 -0.61
N PRO A 125 7.91 8.68 0.10
CA PRO A 125 7.96 8.65 1.56
C PRO A 125 9.36 8.38 2.08
N VAL A 126 9.54 8.56 3.38
CA VAL A 126 10.77 8.14 4.06
C VAL A 126 10.91 6.63 3.91
N TYR A 127 12.08 6.19 3.46
CA TYR A 127 12.39 4.78 3.27
C TYR A 127 13.72 4.43 3.94
N HIS A 128 13.68 3.43 4.80
CA HIS A 128 14.86 2.89 5.49
C HIS A 128 15.17 1.49 4.92
N PRO A 129 16.05 1.39 3.91
CA PRO A 129 16.37 0.10 3.31
C PRO A 129 17.02 -0.83 4.33
N GLN A 130 16.53 -2.07 4.37
CA GLN A 130 17.13 -3.14 5.17
C GLN A 130 18.06 -3.94 4.27
N PHE A 131 19.35 -3.89 4.58
CA PHE A 131 20.38 -4.60 3.80
C PHE A 131 20.67 -5.97 4.42
N THR A 132 20.80 -6.96 3.55
CA THR A 132 21.36 -8.27 3.94
C THR A 132 22.81 -8.29 3.49
N TYR A 133 23.73 -8.55 4.41
CA TYR A 133 25.14 -8.73 4.08
C TYR A 133 25.32 -10.08 3.42
N GLY A 134 25.93 -10.07 2.22
CA GLY A 134 26.32 -11.26 1.46
C GLY A 134 27.83 -11.34 1.32
N GLU A 135 28.32 -12.43 0.71
CA GLU A 135 29.73 -12.55 0.36
C GLU A 135 30.15 -11.43 -0.59
N PRO A 136 31.30 -10.80 -0.37
CA PRO A 136 31.81 -9.76 -1.25
C PRO A 136 32.00 -10.28 -2.69
N TYR A 137 31.45 -9.59 -3.67
CA TYR A 137 31.67 -9.93 -5.06
C TYR A 137 32.21 -8.72 -5.84
N ARG A 138 33.12 -8.97 -6.76
CA ARG A 138 33.65 -7.94 -7.64
C ARG A 138 32.99 -8.05 -9.01
N LYS A 139 32.17 -7.07 -9.36
CA LYS A 139 31.54 -6.98 -10.68
C LYS A 139 32.29 -5.97 -11.52
N THR A 140 33.02 -6.44 -12.52
CA THR A 140 33.59 -5.58 -13.58
C THR A 140 32.52 -5.35 -14.64
N ASN A 141 31.75 -4.28 -14.50
CA ASN A 141 30.94 -3.82 -15.63
C ASN A 141 31.81 -2.95 -16.53
N PRO A 142 31.93 -3.24 -17.83
CA PRO A 142 32.52 -2.30 -18.75
C PRO A 142 31.70 -1.00 -18.66
N ARG A 143 32.38 0.11 -18.52
CA ARG A 143 31.79 1.46 -18.56
C ARG A 143 31.30 1.75 -19.97
N SER A 144 30.25 1.13 -20.42
CA SER A 144 29.66 1.41 -21.73
C SER A 144 28.31 2.11 -21.55
N GLY A 145 28.26 3.36 -21.94
CA GLY A 145 27.08 4.05 -22.39
C GLY A 145 26.08 4.44 -21.30
N CYS A 146 25.73 5.69 -21.32
CA CYS A 146 24.53 6.21 -20.68
C CYS A 146 23.31 5.40 -21.17
N SER A 147 22.67 4.62 -20.28
CA SER A 147 21.40 3.99 -20.61
C SER A 147 20.36 5.09 -20.80
N THR A 148 19.88 5.28 -22.01
CA THR A 148 18.85 6.26 -22.35
C THR A 148 17.47 5.91 -21.75
N ASN A 149 17.30 4.66 -21.30
CA ASN A 149 16.01 4.14 -20.82
C ASN A 149 15.55 4.73 -19.48
N TYR A 150 16.47 5.24 -18.67
CA TYR A 150 16.17 5.79 -17.34
C TYR A 150 16.53 7.27 -17.20
N GLY A 151 16.83 7.98 -18.30
CA GLY A 151 17.28 9.36 -18.29
C GLY A 151 18.75 9.49 -17.84
N LYS A 152 19.18 10.74 -17.65
CA LYS A 152 20.51 11.03 -17.09
C LYS A 152 20.46 10.86 -15.58
N PHE A 153 21.25 9.97 -15.00
CA PHE A 153 21.46 9.88 -13.57
C PHE A 153 22.96 9.88 -13.26
N GLU A 154 23.35 10.60 -12.25
CA GLU A 154 24.71 10.57 -11.72
C GLU A 154 24.84 9.39 -10.76
N ARG A 155 25.82 8.54 -10.98
CA ARG A 155 26.19 7.50 -10.02
C ARG A 155 27.00 8.18 -8.93
N THR A 156 26.43 8.35 -7.75
CA THR A 156 27.21 8.62 -6.55
C THR A 156 28.02 7.36 -6.24
N GLY A 157 29.33 7.42 -6.52
CA GLY A 157 30.24 6.33 -6.16
C GLY A 157 30.30 6.23 -4.64
N SER A 158 29.97 5.06 -4.10
CA SER A 158 30.44 4.67 -2.78
C SER A 158 31.89 4.20 -2.94
N GLU A 159 32.82 4.95 -2.35
CA GLU A 159 34.15 4.45 -2.05
C GLU A 159 34.11 3.29 -1.05
#